data_555cf8ccce7dd321928a147921ef7d40
#
_entry.id   555cf8ccce7dd321928a147921ef7d40
#
_cell.length_a   1.000
_cell.length_b   1.000
_cell.length_c   1.000
_cell.angle_alpha   90.00
_cell.angle_beta   90.00
_cell.angle_gamma   90.00
#
_symmetry.space_group_name_H-M   'P 1'
#
loop_
_entity.id
_entity.type
_entity.pdbx_description
1 polymer ?
#
loop_
_entity_poly.entity_id
_entity_poly.type
_entity_poly.pdbx_seq_one_letter_code
_entity_poly.pdbx_strand_id
1 'polypeptide(L)'
;DIDVKGKIYFKESDTLSSGNKVTIAKTDFGKVGIGICYDIRFPELAKLMAEAGAQILFYPGAFNMTTGPAHWELTFRSRALDNQVYCVGVAPALNKDASYHSYGHSIIANPWGEVIVQLDEQENMEIAEIDLEEIKKVRTELPLLKNKRSDLYKINLI
;
A
#
# COMPACT_ATOMS: atom_id res chain seq x y z
N ASP A 1 -15.33 -6.32 3.51
CA ASP A 1 -15.74 -7.51 4.25
C ASP A 1 -15.03 -8.74 3.70
N ILE A 2 -14.61 -9.66 4.55
CA ILE A 2 -13.86 -10.86 4.19
C ILE A 2 -14.58 -12.08 4.75
N ASP A 3 -14.85 -13.06 3.88
CA ASP A 3 -15.33 -14.38 4.29
C ASP A 3 -14.51 -15.46 3.57
N VAL A 4 -13.57 -16.06 4.31
CA VAL A 4 -12.80 -17.21 3.84
C VAL A 4 -13.25 -18.42 4.66
N LYS A 5 -14.09 -19.26 4.08
CA LYS A 5 -14.70 -20.42 4.74
C LYS A 5 -13.71 -21.24 5.55
N GLY A 6 -14.01 -21.42 6.84
CA GLY A 6 -13.19 -22.16 7.79
C GLY A 6 -11.86 -21.49 8.21
N LYS A 7 -11.60 -20.26 7.77
CA LYS A 7 -10.38 -19.52 8.10
C LYS A 7 -10.64 -18.18 8.76
N ILE A 8 -11.41 -17.30 8.12
CA ILE A 8 -11.68 -15.96 8.64
C ILE A 8 -13.02 -15.42 8.15
N TYR A 9 -13.77 -14.82 9.08
CA TYR A 9 -14.90 -13.95 8.80
C TYR A 9 -14.65 -12.60 9.47
N PHE A 10 -14.70 -11.52 8.69
CA PHE A 10 -14.52 -10.16 9.19
C PHE A 10 -15.39 -9.19 8.39
N LYS A 11 -16.29 -8.49 9.06
CA LYS A 11 -17.27 -7.60 8.45
C LYS A 11 -17.07 -6.17 8.96
N GLU A 12 -16.20 -5.47 8.32
CA GLU A 12 -15.79 -4.11 8.66
C GLU A 12 -16.94 -3.11 8.46
N SER A 13 -17.80 -3.39 7.47
CA SER A 13 -18.97 -2.57 7.16
C SER A 13 -20.03 -2.48 8.27
N ASP A 14 -19.95 -3.35 9.29
CA ASP A 14 -20.85 -3.26 10.46
C ASP A 14 -20.47 -2.08 11.38
N THR A 15 -19.24 -1.59 11.31
CA THR A 15 -18.70 -0.56 12.22
C THR A 15 -18.12 0.66 11.51
N LEU A 16 -17.73 0.52 10.25
CA LEU A 16 -17.07 1.58 9.49
C LEU A 16 -17.81 1.89 8.19
N SER A 17 -17.80 3.16 7.81
CA SER A 17 -18.31 3.62 6.51
C SER A 17 -17.16 3.79 5.52
N SER A 18 -17.41 3.42 4.25
CA SER A 18 -16.45 3.64 3.17
C SER A 18 -16.27 5.13 2.88
N GLY A 19 -15.06 5.51 2.47
CA GLY A 19 -14.81 6.81 1.85
C GLY A 19 -15.41 6.89 0.44
N ASN A 20 -15.46 8.10 -0.10
CA ASN A 20 -16.05 8.39 -1.42
C ASN A 20 -15.11 9.16 -2.35
N LYS A 21 -13.81 9.23 -2.05
CA LYS A 21 -12.83 9.96 -2.84
C LYS A 21 -11.44 9.33 -2.77
N VAL A 22 -10.66 9.51 -3.83
CA VAL A 22 -9.22 9.24 -3.80
C VAL A 22 -8.53 10.35 -3.01
N THR A 23 -7.74 9.98 -2.02
CA THR A 23 -7.07 10.93 -1.11
C THR A 23 -5.63 11.12 -1.50
N ILE A 24 -5.26 12.35 -1.85
CA ILE A 24 -3.88 12.78 -2.12
C ILE A 24 -3.58 14.03 -1.29
N ALA A 25 -2.65 13.90 -0.38
CA ALA A 25 -2.14 15.01 0.42
C ALA A 25 -0.94 15.66 -0.30
N LYS A 26 -0.92 16.99 -0.31
CA LYS A 26 0.25 17.77 -0.71
C LYS A 26 1.08 18.06 0.53
N THR A 27 2.35 17.72 0.49
CA THR A 27 3.31 17.98 1.57
C THR A 27 4.47 18.82 1.04
N ASP A 28 5.32 19.33 1.92
CA ASP A 28 6.48 20.13 1.54
C ASP A 28 7.52 19.33 0.73
N PHE A 29 7.53 18.00 0.86
CA PHE A 29 8.44 17.10 0.13
C PHE A 29 7.80 16.43 -1.08
N GLY A 30 6.50 16.56 -1.32
CA GLY A 30 5.84 15.95 -2.47
C GLY A 30 4.39 15.56 -2.22
N LYS A 31 3.83 14.78 -3.14
CA LYS A 31 2.45 14.27 -3.02
C LYS A 31 2.43 12.87 -2.44
N VAL A 32 1.51 12.66 -1.51
CA VAL A 32 1.29 11.41 -0.80
C VAL A 32 -0.11 10.90 -1.06
N GLY A 33 -0.22 9.68 -1.58
CA GLY A 33 -1.50 8.97 -1.71
C GLY A 33 -1.81 8.20 -0.42
N ILE A 34 -3.04 8.20 0.03
CA ILE A 34 -3.47 7.52 1.25
C ILE A 34 -4.63 6.58 0.93
N GLY A 35 -4.42 5.30 1.19
CA GLY A 35 -5.46 4.27 1.25
C GLY A 35 -5.45 3.60 2.62
N ILE A 36 -6.50 2.89 2.99
CA ILE A 36 -6.59 2.27 4.31
C ILE A 36 -6.80 0.76 4.14
N CYS A 37 -5.93 -0.01 4.79
CA CYS A 37 -6.05 -1.46 4.98
C CYS A 37 -6.43 -2.22 3.70
N TYR A 38 -7.71 -2.52 3.53
CA TYR A 38 -8.23 -3.30 2.40
C TYR A 38 -8.00 -2.63 1.03
N ASP A 39 -7.85 -1.30 1.01
CA ASP A 39 -7.64 -0.51 -0.21
C ASP A 39 -6.39 -0.92 -1.00
N ILE A 40 -5.35 -1.42 -0.33
CA ILE A 40 -4.13 -1.88 -1.02
C ILE A 40 -4.39 -3.06 -1.97
N ARG A 41 -5.49 -3.79 -1.77
CA ARG A 41 -5.84 -4.94 -2.62
C ARG A 41 -6.30 -4.52 -4.01
N PHE A 42 -6.68 -3.25 -4.19
CA PHE A 42 -7.17 -2.71 -5.45
C PHE A 42 -6.04 -1.95 -6.18
N PRO A 43 -5.40 -2.57 -7.19
CA PRO A 43 -4.31 -1.94 -7.95
C PRO A 43 -4.75 -0.67 -8.67
N GLU A 44 -6.03 -0.57 -9.04
CA GLU A 44 -6.61 0.58 -9.72
C GLU A 44 -6.52 1.84 -8.86
N LEU A 45 -6.81 1.74 -7.55
CA LEU A 45 -6.72 2.88 -6.64
C LEU A 45 -5.28 3.39 -6.52
N ALA A 46 -4.32 2.48 -6.35
CA ALA A 46 -2.90 2.82 -6.33
C ALA A 46 -2.45 3.49 -7.64
N LYS A 47 -2.93 2.98 -8.79
CA LYS A 47 -2.67 3.54 -10.10
C LYS A 47 -3.20 4.96 -10.24
N LEU A 48 -4.45 5.20 -9.84
CA LEU A 48 -5.05 6.54 -9.86
C LEU A 48 -4.29 7.54 -9.00
N MET A 49 -3.87 7.14 -7.79
CA MET A 49 -3.05 7.99 -6.93
C MET A 49 -1.70 8.34 -7.56
N ALA A 50 -1.02 7.35 -8.15
CA ALA A 50 0.26 7.55 -8.81
C ALA A 50 0.14 8.42 -10.08
N GLU A 51 -0.90 8.23 -10.90
CA GLU A 51 -1.18 9.05 -12.09
C GLU A 51 -1.55 10.49 -11.71
N ALA A 52 -2.17 10.72 -10.55
CA ALA A 52 -2.40 12.05 -9.99
C ALA A 52 -1.13 12.67 -9.35
N GLY A 53 -0.01 11.96 -9.42
CA GLY A 53 1.33 12.42 -9.05
C GLY A 53 1.76 12.08 -7.62
N ALA A 54 1.11 11.14 -6.95
CA ALA A 54 1.61 10.62 -5.69
C ALA A 54 2.99 9.95 -5.89
N GLN A 55 3.92 10.26 -5.01
CA GLN A 55 5.29 9.75 -5.00
C GLN A 55 5.47 8.69 -3.90
N ILE A 56 4.65 8.77 -2.88
CA ILE A 56 4.58 7.82 -1.77
C ILE A 56 3.12 7.42 -1.60
N LEU A 57 2.86 6.12 -1.44
CA LEU A 57 1.56 5.58 -1.09
C LEU A 57 1.62 5.05 0.35
N PHE A 58 0.77 5.58 1.22
CA PHE A 58 0.62 5.10 2.59
C PHE A 58 -0.63 4.27 2.75
N TYR A 59 -0.47 3.10 3.39
CA TYR A 59 -1.56 2.21 3.73
C TYR A 59 -1.44 1.77 5.19
N PRO A 60 -2.00 2.54 6.14
CA PRO A 60 -2.20 2.01 7.48
C PRO A 60 -3.21 0.86 7.41
N GLY A 61 -2.91 -0.25 8.09
CA GLY A 61 -3.80 -1.40 8.03
C GLY A 61 -3.32 -2.56 8.89
N ALA A 62 -4.23 -3.47 9.19
CA ALA A 62 -3.99 -4.65 9.99
C ALA A 62 -4.43 -5.90 9.21
N PHE A 63 -3.49 -6.59 8.58
CA PHE A 63 -3.77 -7.92 8.04
C PHE A 63 -3.74 -8.94 9.17
N ASN A 64 -4.60 -9.96 9.07
CA ASN A 64 -4.64 -11.05 10.04
C ASN A 64 -3.57 -12.11 9.75
N MET A 65 -3.43 -13.06 10.65
CA MET A 65 -2.44 -14.15 10.57
C MET A 65 -2.67 -15.12 9.39
N THR A 66 -3.84 -15.08 8.74
CA THR A 66 -4.12 -15.90 7.55
C THR A 66 -3.62 -15.22 6.28
N THR A 67 -3.93 -13.94 6.12
CA THR A 67 -3.62 -13.18 4.90
C THR A 67 -2.32 -12.39 5.00
N GLY A 68 -1.87 -12.06 6.20
CA GLY A 68 -0.63 -11.34 6.44
C GLY A 68 0.58 -12.02 5.81
N PRO A 69 0.92 -13.26 6.21
CA PRO A 69 2.09 -13.95 5.67
C PRO A 69 2.06 -14.15 4.16
N ALA A 70 0.88 -14.34 3.60
CA ALA A 70 0.72 -14.62 2.16
C ALA A 70 0.63 -13.36 1.28
N HIS A 71 0.09 -12.27 1.79
CA HIS A 71 -0.29 -11.13 0.95
C HIS A 71 0.39 -9.82 1.32
N TRP A 72 0.80 -9.61 2.58
CA TRP A 72 1.26 -8.30 3.05
C TRP A 72 2.43 -7.79 2.22
N GLU A 73 3.58 -8.43 2.29
CA GLU A 73 4.77 -8.03 1.54
C GLU A 73 4.52 -7.99 0.03
N LEU A 74 3.89 -9.04 -0.50
CA LEU A 74 3.59 -9.14 -1.92
C LEU A 74 2.80 -7.95 -2.45
N THR A 75 1.75 -7.52 -1.73
CA THR A 75 0.92 -6.40 -2.19
C THR A 75 1.66 -5.06 -2.13
N PHE A 76 2.46 -4.81 -1.09
CA PHE A 76 3.24 -3.57 -0.98
C PHE A 76 4.31 -3.47 -2.07
N ARG A 77 5.05 -4.54 -2.29
CA ARG A 77 6.04 -4.64 -3.38
C ARG A 77 5.40 -4.45 -4.75
N SER A 78 4.26 -5.11 -5.00
CA SER A 78 3.55 -4.96 -6.27
C SER A 78 3.07 -3.51 -6.48
N ARG A 79 2.47 -2.87 -5.46
CA ARG A 79 2.00 -1.47 -5.61
C ARG A 79 3.15 -0.50 -5.83
N ALA A 80 4.29 -0.72 -5.19
CA ALA A 80 5.49 0.07 -5.41
C ALA A 80 6.00 -0.09 -6.86
N LEU A 81 6.20 -1.33 -7.30
CA LEU A 81 6.72 -1.66 -8.64
C LEU A 81 5.78 -1.21 -9.77
N ASP A 82 4.48 -1.57 -9.70
CA ASP A 82 3.50 -1.28 -10.75
C ASP A 82 3.32 0.22 -11.01
N ASN A 83 3.58 1.03 -9.99
CA ASN A 83 3.39 2.48 -10.02
C ASN A 83 4.71 3.26 -9.99
N GLN A 84 5.82 2.56 -9.73
CA GLN A 84 7.16 3.14 -9.62
C GLN A 84 7.18 4.31 -8.62
N VAL A 85 6.71 4.02 -7.40
CA VAL A 85 6.60 4.94 -6.26
C VAL A 85 7.02 4.21 -4.99
N TYR A 86 7.30 4.94 -3.91
CA TYR A 86 7.43 4.31 -2.60
C TYR A 86 6.06 3.84 -2.10
N CYS A 87 6.02 2.69 -1.45
CA CYS A 87 4.81 2.15 -0.82
C CYS A 87 5.09 1.80 0.63
N VAL A 88 4.33 2.39 1.54
CA VAL A 88 4.53 2.30 2.99
C VAL A 88 3.32 1.65 3.63
N GLY A 89 3.56 0.56 4.34
CA GLY A 89 2.57 -0.13 5.16
C GLY A 89 2.86 0.07 6.64
N VAL A 90 1.89 0.55 7.38
CA VAL A 90 1.98 0.71 8.84
C VAL A 90 0.94 -0.18 9.49
N ALA A 91 1.39 -1.15 10.27
CA ALA A 91 0.53 -2.12 10.94
C ALA A 91 0.70 -2.04 12.47
N PRO A 92 -0.38 -2.25 13.25
CA PRO A 92 -0.24 -2.43 14.68
C PRO A 92 0.54 -3.70 14.99
N ALA A 93 1.29 -3.67 16.08
CA ALA A 93 1.98 -4.85 16.62
C ALA A 93 0.97 -5.96 16.98
N LEU A 94 1.44 -7.20 17.03
CA LEU A 94 0.65 -8.34 17.47
C LEU A 94 0.35 -8.21 18.97
N ASN A 95 -0.93 -8.11 19.29
CA ASN A 95 -1.42 -8.28 20.64
C ASN A 95 -2.10 -9.65 20.75
N LYS A 96 -1.50 -10.58 21.50
CA LYS A 96 -2.00 -11.96 21.68
C LYS A 96 -3.29 -12.02 22.53
N ASP A 97 -3.54 -10.99 23.34
CA ASP A 97 -4.71 -10.91 24.23
C ASP A 97 -5.90 -10.22 23.52
N ALA A 98 -5.69 -9.65 22.33
CA ALA A 98 -6.77 -9.02 21.55
C ALA A 98 -7.62 -10.07 20.82
N SER A 99 -8.86 -9.73 20.55
CA SER A 99 -9.77 -10.57 19.74
C SER A 99 -9.35 -10.63 18.28
N TYR A 100 -8.63 -9.64 17.78
CA TYR A 100 -8.06 -9.59 16.43
C TYR A 100 -6.54 -9.59 16.50
N HIS A 101 -5.92 -10.59 15.87
CA HIS A 101 -4.47 -10.71 15.81
C HIS A 101 -3.93 -10.09 14.54
N SER A 102 -3.30 -8.92 14.67
CA SER A 102 -2.59 -8.28 13.56
C SER A 102 -1.32 -9.03 13.24
N TYR A 103 -1.00 -9.16 11.97
CA TYR A 103 0.25 -9.74 11.49
C TYR A 103 1.46 -8.85 11.81
N GLY A 104 1.27 -7.53 11.99
CA GLY A 104 2.35 -6.57 12.15
C GLY A 104 3.10 -6.34 10.85
N HIS A 105 4.44 -6.38 10.91
CA HIS A 105 5.35 -6.33 9.77
C HIS A 105 5.24 -5.04 8.95
N SER A 106 5.21 -3.88 9.64
CA SER A 106 5.28 -2.58 8.94
C SER A 106 6.41 -2.57 7.93
N ILE A 107 6.18 -1.98 6.74
CA ILE A 107 7.03 -2.19 5.57
C ILE A 107 7.18 -0.90 4.76
N ILE A 108 8.35 -0.72 4.15
CA ILE A 108 8.58 0.26 3.09
C ILE A 108 9.18 -0.48 1.88
N ALA A 109 8.53 -0.35 0.74
CA ALA A 109 9.02 -0.81 -0.55
C ALA A 109 9.39 0.38 -1.43
N ASN A 110 10.54 0.30 -2.11
CA ASN A 110 11.03 1.32 -3.02
C ASN A 110 10.39 1.22 -4.43
N PRO A 111 10.60 2.20 -5.33
CA PRO A 111 10.04 2.19 -6.69
C PRO A 111 10.45 1.00 -7.57
N TRP A 112 11.50 0.27 -7.20
CA TRP A 112 11.94 -0.95 -7.86
C TRP A 112 11.24 -2.22 -7.36
N GLY A 113 10.43 -2.09 -6.28
CA GLY A 113 9.74 -3.21 -5.64
C GLY A 113 10.60 -3.95 -4.61
N GLU A 114 11.72 -3.37 -4.18
CA GLU A 114 12.55 -3.90 -3.10
C GLU A 114 12.04 -3.45 -1.75
N VAL A 115 12.10 -4.33 -0.77
CA VAL A 115 11.80 -3.99 0.63
C VAL A 115 13.04 -3.34 1.23
N ILE A 116 12.94 -2.07 1.60
CA ILE A 116 14.04 -1.31 2.22
C ILE A 116 13.92 -1.26 3.74
N VAL A 117 12.70 -1.42 4.28
CA VAL A 117 12.42 -1.60 5.71
C VAL A 117 11.33 -2.64 5.87
N GLN A 118 11.51 -3.55 6.81
CA GLN A 118 10.45 -4.43 7.30
C GLN A 118 10.68 -4.70 8.79
N LEU A 119 9.68 -4.35 9.59
CA LEU A 119 9.63 -4.70 11.00
C LEU A 119 9.11 -6.13 11.17
N ASP A 120 9.12 -6.62 12.39
CA ASP A 120 8.48 -7.88 12.80
C ASP A 120 7.07 -7.63 13.38
N GLU A 121 6.55 -8.56 14.15
CA GLU A 121 5.27 -8.44 14.81
C GLU A 121 5.31 -7.68 16.15
N GLN A 122 6.51 -7.26 16.60
CA GLN A 122 6.66 -6.57 17.88
C GLN A 122 6.38 -5.08 17.76
N GLU A 123 6.13 -4.42 18.88
CA GLU A 123 6.07 -2.96 18.96
C GLU A 123 7.46 -2.37 18.70
N ASN A 124 7.56 -1.64 17.59
CA ASN A 124 8.82 -1.04 17.18
C ASN A 124 8.58 0.20 16.31
N MET A 125 9.62 1.01 16.12
CA MET A 125 9.65 2.17 15.25
C MET A 125 10.94 2.17 14.44
N GLU A 126 10.82 2.44 13.14
CA GLU A 126 11.97 2.60 12.25
C GLU A 126 11.88 3.94 11.52
N ILE A 127 13.04 4.57 11.31
CA ILE A 127 13.18 5.79 10.52
C ILE A 127 14.03 5.45 9.30
N ALA A 128 13.46 5.61 8.11
CA ALA A 128 14.15 5.40 6.86
C ALA A 128 14.28 6.71 6.08
N GLU A 129 15.44 6.93 5.52
CA GLU A 129 15.64 7.96 4.52
C GLU A 129 15.21 7.43 3.16
N ILE A 130 14.40 8.21 2.42
CA ILE A 130 13.97 7.90 1.07
C ILE A 130 14.40 9.00 0.10
N ASP A 131 14.89 8.62 -1.08
CA ASP A 131 15.26 9.56 -2.13
C ASP A 131 14.20 9.60 -3.23
N LEU A 132 13.45 10.68 -3.32
CA LEU A 132 12.41 10.83 -4.35
C LEU A 132 12.97 10.94 -5.78
N GLU A 133 14.28 11.23 -5.95
CA GLU A 133 14.91 11.22 -7.26
C GLU A 133 15.05 9.77 -7.81
N GLU A 134 15.07 8.76 -6.94
CA GLU A 134 15.03 7.36 -7.35
C GLU A 134 13.80 7.05 -8.23
N ILE A 135 12.66 7.68 -7.94
CA ILE A 135 11.44 7.54 -8.76
C ILE A 135 11.71 7.95 -10.21
N LYS A 136 12.42 9.07 -10.42
CA LYS A 136 12.74 9.57 -11.76
C LYS A 136 13.71 8.63 -12.47
N LYS A 137 14.73 8.16 -11.75
CA LYS A 137 15.72 7.21 -12.25
C LYS A 137 15.01 5.93 -12.73
N VAL A 138 14.23 5.29 -11.87
CA VAL A 138 13.52 4.03 -12.16
C VAL A 138 12.56 4.22 -13.35
N ARG A 139 11.81 5.32 -13.40
CA ARG A 139 10.90 5.62 -14.52
C ARG A 139 11.62 5.91 -15.84
N THR A 140 12.87 6.30 -15.78
CA THR A 140 13.69 6.52 -16.99
C THR A 140 14.28 5.20 -17.49
N GLU A 141 14.79 4.37 -16.59
CA GLU A 141 15.42 3.09 -16.90
C GLU A 141 14.40 2.03 -17.33
N LEU A 142 13.23 2.00 -16.66
CA LEU A 142 12.11 1.10 -16.93
C LEU A 142 10.81 1.90 -17.06
N PRO A 143 10.48 2.47 -18.21
CA PRO A 143 9.40 3.45 -18.38
C PRO A 143 8.00 2.82 -18.44
N LEU A 144 7.55 2.12 -17.40
CA LEU A 144 6.27 1.41 -17.35
C LEU A 144 5.08 2.35 -17.56
N LEU A 145 5.06 3.48 -16.87
CA LEU A 145 3.95 4.44 -16.96
C LEU A 145 3.87 5.10 -18.34
N LYS A 146 5.02 5.38 -18.96
CA LYS A 146 5.11 5.98 -20.30
C LYS A 146 4.66 5.01 -21.39
N ASN A 147 5.00 3.72 -21.23
CA ASN A 147 4.73 2.69 -22.24
C ASN A 147 3.33 2.08 -22.09
N LYS A 148 2.54 2.54 -21.11
CA LYS A 148 1.15 2.13 -20.97
C LYS A 148 0.35 2.48 -22.22
N ARG A 149 -0.40 1.52 -22.75
CA ARG A 149 -1.26 1.68 -23.94
C ARG A 149 -2.55 2.44 -23.59
N SER A 150 -2.39 3.74 -23.27
CA SER A 150 -3.51 4.61 -22.92
C SER A 150 -4.48 4.88 -24.08
N ASP A 151 -4.11 4.47 -25.27
CA ASP A 151 -4.96 4.41 -26.45
C ASP A 151 -5.91 3.21 -26.45
N LEU A 152 -5.58 2.12 -25.72
CA LEU A 152 -6.41 0.91 -25.63
C LEU A 152 -7.24 0.83 -24.35
N TYR A 153 -6.71 1.31 -23.23
CA TYR A 153 -7.40 1.26 -21.93
C TYR A 153 -7.02 2.42 -21.03
N LYS A 154 -7.97 2.84 -20.21
CA LYS A 154 -7.80 3.90 -19.19
C LYS A 154 -8.52 3.52 -17.91
N ILE A 155 -7.98 3.96 -16.80
CA ILE A 155 -8.63 3.93 -15.49
C ILE A 155 -8.98 5.38 -15.17
N ASN A 156 -10.24 5.67 -14.87
CA ASN A 156 -10.71 7.01 -14.57
C ASN A 156 -11.50 7.00 -13.26
N LEU A 157 -11.48 8.14 -12.57
CA LEU A 157 -12.46 8.43 -11.52
C LEU A 157 -13.83 8.64 -12.16
N ILE A 158 -14.87 8.22 -11.45
CA ILE A 158 -16.28 8.43 -11.83
C ILE A 158 -16.78 9.74 -11.26
#